data_d805541e886545f4a4c2dd1b31c22777
#
_entry.id   d805541e886545f4a4c2dd1b31c22777
#
_cell.length_a   1.000
_cell.length_b   1.000
_cell.length_c   1.000
_cell.angle_alpha   90.00
_cell.angle_beta   90.00
_cell.angle_gamma   90.00
#
_symmetry.space_group_name_H-M   'P 1'
#
loop_
_entity.id
_entity.type
_entity.pdbx_description
1 polymer ?
#
loop_
_entity_poly.entity_id
_entity_poly.type
_entity_poly.pdbx_seq_one_letter_code
_entity_poly.pdbx_strand_id
1 'polypeptide(L)'
;SDGGEDATIMREFDTATKQFVAGGFVLDTKSQGGVQWIDADTLLVGRGFGEGTLTESEYPFTSRVWKRGTAIADAPEIFRGEASDVWAGATLLRDNKGTIHARTAYRGVSFHESINYVEHNGTWLELDIPKKAGLFGIVDGHILLSTDVDWTTDGQTFPADSLIAMDLEEWKANPNGAKKSLVWAPADRQTKQGSTVTGGGLYVALLDNVVGKVLKFNFADGKWASTQVALPDNATIGIAA
;
A
#
# COMPACT_ATOMS: atom_id res chain seq x y z
N SER A 1 -11.38 21.56 -3.87
CA SER A 1 -11.56 21.16 -5.26
C SER A 1 -12.93 21.60 -5.77
N ASP A 2 -12.98 22.11 -6.98
CA ASP A 2 -14.14 22.75 -7.58
C ASP A 2 -15.19 21.69 -7.99
N GLY A 3 -16.04 21.27 -7.05
CA GLY A 3 -17.23 20.50 -7.38
C GLY A 3 -17.02 19.04 -7.82
N GLY A 4 -16.05 18.32 -7.28
CA GLY A 4 -15.90 16.87 -7.49
C GLY A 4 -14.78 16.47 -8.47
N GLU A 5 -13.88 17.37 -8.82
CA GLU A 5 -12.66 17.02 -9.56
C GLU A 5 -11.72 16.15 -8.69
N ASP A 6 -11.11 15.14 -9.30
CA ASP A 6 -10.11 14.29 -8.64
C ASP A 6 -8.77 15.01 -8.42
N ALA A 7 -8.52 16.08 -9.18
CA ALA A 7 -7.33 16.91 -9.03
C ALA A 7 -7.48 17.86 -7.83
N THR A 8 -6.46 17.89 -6.99
CA THR A 8 -6.44 18.66 -5.74
C THR A 8 -5.21 19.57 -5.65
N ILE A 9 -5.29 20.60 -4.81
CA ILE A 9 -4.13 21.30 -4.24
C ILE A 9 -3.91 20.77 -2.81
N MET A 10 -2.67 20.79 -2.33
CA MET A 10 -2.37 20.32 -0.98
C MET A 10 -1.58 21.37 -0.20
N ARG A 11 -1.91 21.52 1.07
CA ARG A 11 -1.21 22.41 2.00
C ARG A 11 -1.05 21.75 3.34
N GLU A 12 0.07 21.98 3.97
CA GLU A 12 0.32 21.51 5.33
C GLU A 12 -0.57 22.26 6.33
N PHE A 13 -1.23 21.49 7.19
CA PHE A 13 -2.13 21.99 8.21
C PHE A 13 -1.78 21.35 9.54
N ASP A 14 -1.59 22.17 10.58
CA ASP A 14 -1.37 21.71 11.95
C ASP A 14 -2.72 21.49 12.63
N THR A 15 -3.03 20.24 12.95
CA THR A 15 -4.27 19.85 13.59
C THR A 15 -4.38 20.27 15.06
N ALA A 16 -3.25 20.49 15.74
CA ALA A 16 -3.22 20.93 17.13
C ALA A 16 -3.54 22.44 17.23
N THR A 17 -2.91 23.26 16.42
CA THR A 17 -3.17 24.70 16.36
C THR A 17 -4.35 25.06 15.48
N LYS A 18 -4.81 24.14 14.65
CA LYS A 18 -5.89 24.31 13.65
C LYS A 18 -5.60 25.44 12.65
N GLN A 19 -4.33 25.53 12.22
CA GLN A 19 -3.85 26.54 11.30
C GLN A 19 -2.99 25.94 10.18
N PHE A 20 -2.94 26.60 9.03
CA PHE A 20 -1.94 26.28 8.03
C PHE A 20 -0.54 26.64 8.53
N VAL A 21 0.41 25.76 8.29
CA VAL A 21 1.79 25.92 8.74
C VAL A 21 2.47 27.03 7.91
N ALA A 22 2.93 28.09 8.56
CA ALA A 22 3.69 29.14 7.89
C ALA A 22 5.03 28.59 7.38
N GLY A 23 5.30 28.74 6.06
CA GLY A 23 6.47 28.11 5.42
C GLY A 23 6.39 26.59 5.33
N GLY A 24 5.21 26.00 5.56
CA GLY A 24 4.95 24.58 5.41
C GLY A 24 4.93 24.13 3.94
N PHE A 25 4.69 22.83 3.74
CA PHE A 25 4.59 22.28 2.40
C PHE A 25 3.34 22.79 1.67
N VAL A 26 3.53 23.25 0.42
CA VAL A 26 2.46 23.74 -0.44
C VAL A 26 2.63 23.17 -1.84
N LEU A 27 1.61 22.47 -2.34
CA LEU A 27 1.46 22.00 -3.73
C LEU A 27 0.23 22.70 -4.29
N ASP A 28 0.41 23.84 -4.90
CA ASP A 28 -0.63 24.74 -5.39
C ASP A 28 -1.07 24.45 -6.83
N THR A 29 -0.31 23.65 -7.57
CA THR A 29 -0.71 23.15 -8.87
C THR A 29 -1.70 22.00 -8.70
N LYS A 30 -2.88 22.12 -9.32
CA LYS A 30 -3.87 21.04 -9.35
C LYS A 30 -3.27 19.78 -10.01
N SER A 31 -3.38 18.64 -9.33
CA SER A 31 -2.99 17.34 -9.86
C SER A 31 -3.71 16.24 -9.09
N GLN A 32 -3.85 15.10 -9.71
CA GLN A 32 -4.12 13.84 -9.03
C GLN A 32 -2.89 13.37 -8.24
N GLY A 33 -3.05 12.32 -7.45
CA GLY A 33 -1.98 11.73 -6.63
C GLY A 33 -1.93 12.30 -5.22
N GLY A 34 -0.84 12.01 -4.49
CA GLY A 34 -0.77 12.28 -3.06
C GLY A 34 0.63 12.51 -2.54
N VAL A 35 0.68 12.63 -1.21
CA VAL A 35 1.91 12.77 -0.45
C VAL A 35 1.90 11.80 0.73
N GLN A 36 3.09 11.37 1.16
CA GLN A 36 3.27 10.60 2.38
C GLN A 36 4.42 11.20 3.17
N TRP A 37 4.26 11.32 4.48
CA TRP A 37 5.32 11.77 5.37
C TRP A 37 6.41 10.70 5.50
N ILE A 38 7.67 11.04 5.17
CA ILE A 38 8.83 10.21 5.53
C ILE A 38 9.24 10.54 6.97
N ASP A 39 9.34 11.81 7.27
CA ASP A 39 9.57 12.39 8.60
C ASP A 39 8.96 13.80 8.67
N ALA A 40 9.17 14.54 9.75
CA ALA A 40 8.60 15.88 9.96
C ALA A 40 9.01 16.91 8.87
N ASP A 41 10.13 16.69 8.19
CA ASP A 41 10.71 17.63 7.22
C ASP A 41 10.87 17.05 5.81
N THR A 42 10.30 15.86 5.57
CA THR A 42 10.47 15.16 4.30
C THR A 42 9.19 14.48 3.85
N LEU A 43 8.78 14.73 2.62
CA LEU A 43 7.65 14.08 1.96
C LEU A 43 8.10 13.17 0.82
N LEU A 44 7.43 12.03 0.68
CA LEU A 44 7.34 11.31 -0.58
C LEU A 44 6.13 11.87 -1.35
N VAL A 45 6.36 12.35 -2.58
CA VAL A 45 5.35 13.03 -3.39
C VAL A 45 5.18 12.30 -4.70
N GLY A 46 3.96 11.79 -4.96
CA GLY A 46 3.56 11.19 -6.23
C GLY A 46 2.45 12.03 -6.87
N ARG A 47 2.81 13.02 -7.68
CA ARG A 47 1.90 13.96 -8.33
C ARG A 47 2.39 14.31 -9.74
N GLY A 48 1.58 14.99 -10.51
CA GLY A 48 2.02 15.61 -11.75
C GLY A 48 2.87 16.84 -11.46
N PHE A 49 4.04 16.91 -12.08
CA PHE A 49 5.01 18.01 -11.95
C PHE A 49 5.21 18.77 -13.27
N GLY A 50 4.24 18.66 -14.19
CA GLY A 50 4.29 19.24 -15.53
C GLY A 50 4.50 18.19 -16.62
N GLU A 51 4.96 18.65 -17.79
CA GLU A 51 5.15 17.82 -18.97
C GLU A 51 6.06 16.61 -18.68
N GLY A 52 5.69 15.43 -19.21
CA GLY A 52 6.45 14.19 -19.05
C GLY A 52 6.36 13.53 -17.68
N THR A 53 5.40 13.94 -16.83
CA THR A 53 5.17 13.34 -15.49
C THR A 53 3.77 12.76 -15.32
N LEU A 54 2.93 12.83 -16.36
CA LEU A 54 1.60 12.24 -16.43
C LEU A 54 1.56 11.15 -17.49
N THR A 55 0.85 10.06 -17.21
CA THR A 55 0.56 8.98 -18.16
C THR A 55 -0.38 9.46 -19.26
N GLU A 56 -0.61 8.63 -20.29
CA GLU A 56 -1.63 8.86 -21.31
C GLU A 56 -3.04 8.97 -20.72
N SER A 57 -3.27 8.40 -19.53
CA SER A 57 -4.52 8.50 -18.77
C SER A 57 -4.56 9.67 -17.79
N GLU A 58 -3.59 10.61 -17.88
CA GLU A 58 -3.46 11.82 -17.05
C GLU A 58 -3.17 11.56 -15.55
N TYR A 59 -2.78 10.34 -15.17
CA TYR A 59 -2.34 10.02 -13.81
C TYR A 59 -0.84 10.26 -13.63
N PRO A 60 -0.38 10.63 -12.42
CA PRO A 60 1.04 10.70 -12.12
C PRO A 60 1.74 9.35 -12.32
N PHE A 61 2.97 9.39 -12.86
CA PHE A 61 3.81 8.18 -12.97
C PHE A 61 5.24 8.39 -12.46
N THR A 62 5.47 9.50 -11.74
CA THR A 62 6.76 9.78 -11.10
C THR A 62 6.59 10.05 -9.61
N SER A 63 7.63 9.76 -8.84
CA SER A 63 7.67 10.07 -7.41
C SER A 63 8.96 10.76 -7.02
N ARG A 64 8.85 11.77 -6.14
CA ARG A 64 9.97 12.59 -5.66
C ARG A 64 10.05 12.57 -4.14
N VAL A 65 11.26 12.75 -3.61
CA VAL A 65 11.48 12.99 -2.19
C VAL A 65 11.74 14.49 -1.99
N TRP A 66 10.84 15.16 -1.28
CA TRP A 66 10.85 16.60 -1.12
C TRP A 66 11.14 17.01 0.31
N LYS A 67 12.20 17.82 0.49
CA LYS A 67 12.61 18.34 1.80
C LYS A 67 11.99 19.69 2.07
N ARG A 68 11.61 19.93 3.31
CA ARG A 68 11.12 21.23 3.79
C ARG A 68 12.11 22.35 3.45
N GLY A 69 11.59 23.50 3.05
CA GLY A 69 12.38 24.68 2.73
C GLY A 69 13.09 24.64 1.36
N THR A 70 12.90 23.56 0.56
CA THR A 70 13.39 23.50 -0.83
C THR A 70 12.24 23.65 -1.82
N ALA A 71 12.54 24.00 -3.07
CA ALA A 71 11.53 24.01 -4.11
C ALA A 71 11.20 22.57 -4.55
N ILE A 72 9.92 22.27 -4.79
CA ILE A 72 9.49 20.93 -5.27
C ILE A 72 10.10 20.59 -6.64
N ALA A 73 10.39 21.59 -7.46
CA ALA A 73 11.04 21.41 -8.75
C ALA A 73 12.45 20.81 -8.63
N ASP A 74 13.15 21.11 -7.53
CA ASP A 74 14.51 20.62 -7.25
C ASP A 74 14.51 19.27 -6.49
N ALA A 75 13.32 18.77 -6.10
CA ALA A 75 13.21 17.52 -5.39
C ALA A 75 13.64 16.34 -6.28
N PRO A 76 14.57 15.48 -5.81
CA PRO A 76 15.04 14.34 -6.60
C PRO A 76 13.90 13.39 -6.91
N GLU A 77 13.80 13.00 -8.19
CA GLU A 77 12.95 11.92 -8.63
C GLU A 77 13.57 10.59 -8.20
N ILE A 78 12.80 9.76 -7.54
CA ILE A 78 13.26 8.46 -7.02
C ILE A 78 12.65 7.27 -7.74
N PHE A 79 11.50 7.46 -8.40
CA PHE A 79 10.83 6.42 -9.17
C PHE A 79 10.13 7.03 -10.38
N ARG A 80 10.14 6.27 -11.48
CA ARG A 80 9.43 6.59 -12.71
C ARG A 80 8.86 5.31 -13.33
N GLY A 81 7.57 5.32 -13.65
CA GLY A 81 6.90 4.31 -14.48
C GLY A 81 7.03 4.63 -15.98
N GLU A 82 6.11 4.10 -16.76
CA GLU A 82 6.00 4.34 -18.19
C GLU A 82 4.81 5.24 -18.52
N ALA A 83 4.88 6.00 -19.60
CA ALA A 83 3.77 6.86 -20.03
C ALA A 83 2.51 6.04 -20.39
N SER A 84 2.71 4.79 -20.83
CA SER A 84 1.64 3.84 -21.17
C SER A 84 1.01 3.14 -19.97
N ASP A 85 1.56 3.29 -18.74
CA ASP A 85 0.91 2.79 -17.53
C ASP A 85 -0.39 3.54 -17.28
N VAL A 86 -1.33 2.94 -16.57
CA VAL A 86 -2.52 3.67 -16.09
C VAL A 86 -2.08 4.68 -15.03
N TRP A 87 -1.25 4.24 -14.08
CA TRP A 87 -0.61 5.08 -13.05
C TRP A 87 0.68 4.39 -12.56
N ALA A 88 1.58 5.16 -11.96
CA ALA A 88 2.73 4.57 -11.28
C ALA A 88 3.19 5.48 -10.13
N GLY A 89 3.87 4.91 -9.15
CA GLY A 89 4.39 5.69 -8.04
C GLY A 89 5.10 4.86 -6.99
N ALA A 90 5.79 5.57 -6.10
CA ALA A 90 6.40 4.98 -4.92
C ALA A 90 5.52 5.20 -3.68
N THR A 91 5.63 4.30 -2.72
CA THR A 91 4.94 4.35 -1.44
C THR A 91 5.84 3.87 -0.31
N LEU A 92 5.45 4.14 0.93
CA LEU A 92 6.18 3.76 2.13
C LEU A 92 5.52 2.53 2.76
N LEU A 93 6.27 1.45 2.88
CA LEU A 93 5.80 0.26 3.57
C LEU A 93 6.05 0.44 5.08
N ARG A 94 4.96 0.54 5.83
CA ARG A 94 4.95 0.79 7.27
C ARG A 94 4.42 -0.40 8.04
N ASP A 95 4.92 -0.56 9.25
CA ASP A 95 4.29 -1.46 10.22
C ASP A 95 3.07 -0.79 10.90
N ASN A 96 2.40 -1.58 11.71
CA ASN A 96 1.24 -1.15 12.49
C ASN A 96 1.56 -0.14 13.62
N LYS A 97 2.82 0.25 13.80
CA LYS A 97 3.28 1.30 14.71
C LYS A 97 3.71 2.56 13.96
N GLY A 98 3.64 2.54 12.63
CA GLY A 98 4.01 3.64 11.75
C GLY A 98 5.49 3.68 11.36
N THR A 99 6.31 2.71 11.78
CA THR A 99 7.72 2.62 11.39
C THR A 99 7.84 2.29 9.91
N ILE A 100 8.63 3.05 9.17
CA ILE A 100 8.93 2.78 7.76
C ILE A 100 10.00 1.69 7.70
N HIS A 101 9.72 0.62 6.98
CA HIS A 101 10.65 -0.50 6.79
C HIS A 101 11.25 -0.56 5.39
N ALA A 102 10.52 -0.06 4.39
CA ALA A 102 10.98 -0.02 3.00
C ALA A 102 10.27 1.09 2.21
N ARG A 103 10.88 1.47 1.10
CA ARG A 103 10.17 2.11 -0.01
C ARG A 103 9.80 1.04 -1.01
N THR A 104 8.54 1.02 -1.41
CA THR A 104 8.02 0.18 -2.49
C THR A 104 7.52 1.06 -3.62
N ALA A 105 7.37 0.49 -4.80
CA ALA A 105 6.81 1.19 -5.93
C ALA A 105 5.94 0.24 -6.75
N TYR A 106 5.09 0.80 -7.58
CA TYR A 106 4.22 0.04 -8.45
C TYR A 106 4.03 0.74 -9.79
N ARG A 107 3.78 -0.06 -10.82
CA ARG A 107 3.31 0.34 -12.13
C ARG A 107 1.98 -0.35 -12.40
N GLY A 108 0.90 0.40 -12.48
CA GLY A 108 -0.41 -0.10 -12.86
C GLY A 108 -0.48 -0.26 -14.37
N VAL A 109 -0.21 -1.48 -14.86
CA VAL A 109 -0.21 -1.78 -16.30
C VAL A 109 -1.61 -1.99 -16.86
N SER A 110 -2.59 -2.16 -15.98
CA SER A 110 -4.03 -2.10 -16.25
C SER A 110 -4.77 -1.69 -14.97
N PHE A 111 -6.11 -1.55 -15.02
CA PHE A 111 -6.92 -1.27 -13.82
C PHE A 111 -6.88 -2.38 -12.76
N HIS A 112 -6.45 -3.59 -13.13
CA HIS A 112 -6.45 -4.76 -12.26
C HIS A 112 -5.09 -5.44 -12.13
N GLU A 113 -4.05 -4.88 -12.74
CA GLU A 113 -2.73 -5.50 -12.75
C GLU A 113 -1.64 -4.46 -12.49
N SER A 114 -0.72 -4.80 -11.59
CA SER A 114 0.42 -3.97 -11.27
C SER A 114 1.71 -4.79 -11.25
N ILE A 115 2.80 -4.16 -11.68
CA ILE A 115 4.15 -4.64 -11.43
C ILE A 115 4.63 -3.96 -10.16
N ASN A 116 5.09 -4.72 -9.20
CA ASN A 116 5.48 -4.22 -7.89
C ASN A 116 7.00 -4.24 -7.72
N TYR A 117 7.54 -3.26 -7.04
CA TYR A 117 8.97 -3.07 -6.81
C TYR A 117 9.24 -2.78 -5.35
N VAL A 118 10.46 -3.08 -4.91
CA VAL A 118 11.02 -2.61 -3.64
C VAL A 118 12.37 -1.96 -3.87
N GLU A 119 12.67 -0.90 -3.14
CA GLU A 119 14.03 -0.36 -3.10
C GLU A 119 14.92 -1.27 -2.28
N HIS A 120 15.83 -1.97 -2.95
CA HIS A 120 16.75 -2.92 -2.35
C HIS A 120 18.18 -2.59 -2.78
N ASN A 121 19.09 -2.41 -1.81
CA ASN A 121 20.48 -2.04 -2.07
C ASN A 121 20.66 -0.80 -3.00
N GLY A 122 19.78 0.19 -2.85
CA GLY A 122 19.83 1.45 -3.61
C GLY A 122 19.31 1.37 -5.05
N THR A 123 18.67 0.26 -5.43
CA THR A 123 18.04 0.07 -6.73
C THR A 123 16.62 -0.44 -6.58
N TRP A 124 15.79 -0.24 -7.62
CA TRP A 124 14.44 -0.80 -7.65
C TRP A 124 14.51 -2.24 -8.16
N LEU A 125 14.17 -3.18 -7.27
CA LEU A 125 14.03 -4.60 -7.57
C LEU A 125 12.58 -4.92 -7.86
N GLU A 126 12.29 -5.50 -9.02
CA GLU A 126 10.96 -6.03 -9.32
C GLU A 126 10.67 -7.25 -8.45
N LEU A 127 9.49 -7.27 -7.84
CA LEU A 127 9.03 -8.38 -7.01
C LEU A 127 8.47 -9.50 -7.89
N ASP A 128 8.92 -10.73 -7.64
CA ASP A 128 8.43 -11.94 -8.31
C ASP A 128 7.10 -12.40 -7.68
N ILE A 129 6.07 -11.59 -7.90
CA ILE A 129 4.70 -11.86 -7.46
C ILE A 129 3.73 -11.69 -8.64
N PRO A 130 2.54 -12.32 -8.62
CA PRO A 130 1.56 -12.13 -9.65
C PRO A 130 1.18 -10.65 -9.83
N LYS A 131 0.90 -10.22 -11.05
CA LYS A 131 0.43 -8.84 -11.32
C LYS A 131 -0.88 -8.48 -10.63
N LYS A 132 -1.67 -9.48 -10.22
CA LYS A 132 -2.88 -9.33 -9.41
C LYS A 132 -2.62 -9.61 -7.93
N ALA A 133 -1.41 -9.32 -7.48
CA ALA A 133 -1.01 -9.38 -6.08
C ALA A 133 -0.35 -8.06 -5.68
N GLY A 134 -0.39 -7.76 -4.38
CA GLY A 134 0.24 -6.55 -3.86
C GLY A 134 0.52 -6.63 -2.36
N LEU A 135 1.55 -5.91 -1.93
CA LEU A 135 1.87 -5.71 -0.53
C LEU A 135 0.90 -4.68 0.07
N PHE A 136 0.40 -4.92 1.29
CA PHE A 136 -0.55 -3.98 1.90
C PHE A 136 -0.27 -3.62 3.36
N GLY A 137 0.78 -4.18 3.98
CA GLY A 137 1.14 -3.79 5.34
C GLY A 137 2.15 -4.73 6.00
N ILE A 138 2.50 -4.38 7.24
CA ILE A 138 3.38 -5.18 8.10
C ILE A 138 2.73 -5.28 9.47
N VAL A 139 2.63 -6.49 10.00
CA VAL A 139 2.15 -6.76 11.36
C VAL A 139 2.94 -7.91 11.97
N ASP A 140 3.22 -7.81 13.27
CA ASP A 140 3.92 -8.84 14.04
C ASP A 140 5.21 -9.35 13.36
N GLY A 141 6.00 -8.43 12.77
CA GLY A 141 7.25 -8.76 12.08
C GLY A 141 7.08 -9.47 10.72
N HIS A 142 5.91 -9.43 10.12
CA HIS A 142 5.63 -10.05 8.83
C HIS A 142 5.06 -9.04 7.83
N ILE A 143 5.59 -9.09 6.61
CA ILE A 143 5.01 -8.41 5.45
C ILE A 143 3.80 -9.21 4.96
N LEU A 144 2.73 -8.50 4.66
CA LEU A 144 1.48 -9.06 4.18
C LEU A 144 1.29 -8.76 2.69
N LEU A 145 0.87 -9.79 1.97
CA LEU A 145 0.55 -9.76 0.55
C LEU A 145 -0.85 -10.32 0.35
N SER A 146 -1.62 -9.72 -0.55
CA SER A 146 -2.88 -10.26 -1.07
C SER A 146 -2.69 -10.66 -2.52
N THR A 147 -3.26 -11.78 -2.95
CA THR A 147 -3.33 -12.19 -4.35
C THR A 147 -4.77 -12.45 -4.75
N ASP A 148 -5.17 -11.99 -5.94
CA ASP A 148 -6.52 -12.20 -6.49
C ASP A 148 -6.53 -13.36 -7.50
N VAL A 149 -5.42 -14.10 -7.62
CA VAL A 149 -5.27 -15.28 -8.49
C VAL A 149 -4.58 -16.40 -7.74
N ASP A 150 -4.78 -17.63 -8.23
CA ASP A 150 -3.98 -18.76 -7.75
C ASP A 150 -2.50 -18.50 -8.02
N TRP A 151 -1.68 -18.68 -7.00
CA TRP A 151 -0.24 -18.49 -7.10
C TRP A 151 0.53 -19.69 -6.57
N THR A 152 1.30 -20.32 -7.45
CA THR A 152 2.19 -21.43 -7.08
C THR A 152 3.61 -20.93 -6.96
N THR A 153 4.16 -21.01 -5.77
CA THR A 153 5.55 -20.62 -5.44
C THR A 153 6.03 -21.47 -4.26
N ASP A 154 7.34 -21.69 -4.12
CA ASP A 154 7.96 -22.46 -3.03
C ASP A 154 7.38 -23.89 -2.89
N GLY A 155 6.91 -24.49 -3.98
CA GLY A 155 6.27 -25.83 -3.98
C GLY A 155 4.86 -25.87 -3.37
N GLN A 156 4.24 -24.72 -3.13
CA GLN A 156 2.91 -24.58 -2.55
C GLN A 156 2.04 -23.72 -3.47
N THR A 157 0.73 -24.03 -3.54
CA THR A 157 -0.25 -23.19 -4.22
C THR A 157 -1.09 -22.43 -3.20
N PHE A 158 -1.12 -21.10 -3.34
CA PHE A 158 -1.99 -20.20 -2.62
C PHE A 158 -3.21 -19.93 -3.50
N PRO A 159 -4.44 -20.26 -3.07
CA PRO A 159 -5.64 -19.96 -3.82
C PRO A 159 -5.84 -18.46 -4.06
N ALA A 160 -6.63 -18.10 -5.07
CA ALA A 160 -7.10 -16.73 -5.25
C ALA A 160 -7.72 -16.17 -3.97
N ASP A 161 -7.64 -14.85 -3.78
CA ASP A 161 -8.06 -14.12 -2.58
C ASP A 161 -7.29 -14.44 -1.29
N SER A 162 -6.21 -15.21 -1.36
CA SER A 162 -5.37 -15.51 -0.20
C SER A 162 -4.67 -14.28 0.36
N LEU A 163 -4.49 -14.30 1.68
CA LEU A 163 -3.54 -13.46 2.40
C LEU A 163 -2.32 -14.28 2.78
N ILE A 164 -1.16 -13.77 2.43
CA ILE A 164 0.13 -14.44 2.52
C ILE A 164 1.06 -13.57 3.36
N ALA A 165 1.89 -14.18 4.17
CA ALA A 165 2.89 -13.50 4.97
C ALA A 165 4.31 -13.97 4.62
N MET A 166 5.25 -13.04 4.76
CA MET A 166 6.69 -13.29 4.69
C MET A 166 7.35 -12.68 5.92
N ASP A 167 8.33 -13.36 6.52
CA ASP A 167 9.11 -12.75 7.58
C ASP A 167 9.80 -11.48 7.10
N LEU A 168 9.74 -10.41 7.88
CA LEU A 168 10.21 -9.08 7.50
C LEU A 168 11.74 -9.06 7.28
N GLU A 169 12.49 -9.74 8.14
CA GLU A 169 13.94 -9.72 8.05
C GLU A 169 14.46 -10.63 6.93
N GLU A 170 13.82 -11.77 6.69
CA GLU A 170 14.09 -12.58 5.49
C GLU A 170 13.81 -11.79 4.22
N TRP A 171 12.66 -11.10 4.18
CA TRP A 171 12.28 -10.29 3.02
C TRP A 171 13.24 -9.12 2.78
N LYS A 172 13.68 -8.42 3.82
CA LYS A 172 14.68 -7.35 3.68
C LYS A 172 16.01 -7.87 3.14
N ALA A 173 16.40 -9.07 3.54
CA ALA A 173 17.64 -9.70 3.07
C ALA A 173 17.53 -10.16 1.60
N ASN A 174 16.40 -10.76 1.22
CA ASN A 174 16.13 -11.27 -0.12
C ASN A 174 14.63 -11.20 -0.45
N PRO A 175 14.15 -10.09 -1.03
CA PRO A 175 12.72 -9.88 -1.25
C PRO A 175 12.02 -10.98 -2.05
N ASN A 176 12.65 -11.50 -3.09
CA ASN A 176 12.06 -12.54 -3.94
C ASN A 176 12.25 -13.96 -3.38
N GLY A 177 13.25 -14.17 -2.51
CA GLY A 177 13.53 -15.46 -1.91
C GLY A 177 12.92 -15.70 -0.54
N ALA A 178 12.29 -14.69 0.09
CA ALA A 178 11.64 -14.84 1.38
C ALA A 178 10.54 -15.91 1.33
N LYS A 179 10.51 -16.79 2.34
CA LYS A 179 9.52 -17.87 2.41
C LYS A 179 8.11 -17.32 2.61
N LYS A 180 7.16 -17.81 1.79
CA LYS A 180 5.75 -17.45 1.86
C LYS A 180 5.02 -18.42 2.78
N SER A 181 4.11 -17.89 3.60
CA SER A 181 3.23 -18.66 4.48
C SER A 181 1.78 -18.18 4.34
N LEU A 182 0.84 -19.11 4.34
CA LEU A 182 -0.58 -18.77 4.28
C LEU A 182 -1.03 -18.18 5.62
N VAL A 183 -1.64 -17.00 5.58
CA VAL A 183 -2.34 -16.40 6.72
C VAL A 183 -3.81 -16.81 6.70
N TRP A 184 -4.45 -16.63 5.54
CA TRP A 184 -5.85 -16.94 5.33
C TRP A 184 -6.13 -17.16 3.84
N ALA A 185 -7.05 -18.06 3.56
CA ALA A 185 -7.67 -18.24 2.25
C ALA A 185 -9.17 -18.43 2.42
N PRO A 186 -9.99 -18.01 1.44
CA PRO A 186 -11.43 -18.22 1.52
C PRO A 186 -11.74 -19.72 1.54
N ALA A 187 -12.63 -20.13 2.44
CA ALA A 187 -13.26 -21.44 2.41
C ALA A 187 -14.42 -21.45 1.41
N ASP A 188 -15.04 -22.62 1.22
CA ASP A 188 -16.26 -22.72 0.40
C ASP A 188 -17.32 -21.71 0.89
N ARG A 189 -17.93 -20.96 -0.03
CA ARG A 189 -18.90 -19.88 0.20
C ARG A 189 -18.39 -18.68 0.98
N GLN A 190 -17.08 -18.49 1.08
CA GLN A 190 -16.49 -17.29 1.64
C GLN A 190 -15.95 -16.38 0.53
N THR A 191 -16.10 -15.06 0.73
CA THR A 191 -15.57 -14.02 -0.17
C THR A 191 -14.96 -12.92 0.67
N LYS A 192 -13.70 -12.58 0.41
CA LYS A 192 -13.01 -11.44 1.02
C LYS A 192 -13.69 -10.14 0.59
N GLN A 193 -14.04 -9.29 1.54
CA GLN A 193 -14.56 -7.95 1.29
C GLN A 193 -13.47 -6.87 1.47
N GLY A 194 -12.44 -7.17 2.22
CA GLY A 194 -11.30 -6.30 2.44
C GLY A 194 -10.39 -6.81 3.55
N SER A 195 -9.19 -6.24 3.60
CA SER A 195 -8.23 -6.50 4.67
C SER A 195 -7.52 -5.19 5.04
N THR A 196 -7.18 -5.03 6.32
CA THR A 196 -6.47 -3.85 6.80
C THR A 196 -5.58 -4.21 7.99
N VAL A 197 -4.49 -3.46 8.13
CA VAL A 197 -3.57 -3.54 9.27
C VAL A 197 -3.80 -2.34 10.17
N THR A 198 -3.97 -2.60 11.46
CA THR A 198 -4.10 -1.56 12.49
C THR A 198 -3.13 -1.85 13.63
N GLY A 199 -3.02 -0.94 14.62
CA GLY A 199 -2.26 -1.18 15.85
C GLY A 199 -2.66 -2.46 16.61
N GLY A 200 -3.85 -2.98 16.35
CA GLY A 200 -4.37 -4.20 16.98
C GLY A 200 -4.06 -5.51 16.23
N GLY A 201 -3.50 -5.46 15.02
CA GLY A 201 -3.22 -6.63 14.18
C GLY A 201 -3.80 -6.52 12.77
N LEU A 202 -3.89 -7.65 12.07
CA LEU A 202 -4.53 -7.77 10.76
C LEU A 202 -6.02 -8.06 10.94
N TYR A 203 -6.87 -7.32 10.22
CA TYR A 203 -8.31 -7.56 10.17
C TYR A 203 -8.74 -7.91 8.75
N VAL A 204 -9.63 -8.89 8.65
CA VAL A 204 -10.19 -9.36 7.39
C VAL A 204 -11.71 -9.33 7.48
N ALA A 205 -12.35 -8.52 6.66
CA ALA A 205 -13.79 -8.56 6.46
C ALA A 205 -14.13 -9.55 5.35
N LEU A 206 -15.08 -10.40 5.61
CA LEU A 206 -15.53 -11.40 4.64
C LEU A 206 -17.05 -11.60 4.70
N LEU A 207 -17.62 -12.09 3.62
CA LEU A 207 -18.92 -12.72 3.61
C LEU A 207 -18.74 -14.24 3.77
N ASP A 208 -19.44 -14.83 4.70
CA ASP A 208 -19.51 -16.26 4.90
C ASP A 208 -20.97 -16.69 4.71
N ASN A 209 -21.27 -17.34 3.59
CA ASN A 209 -22.64 -17.66 3.19
C ASN A 209 -23.57 -16.43 3.29
N VAL A 210 -23.14 -15.31 2.69
CA VAL A 210 -23.75 -13.96 2.67
C VAL A 210 -23.84 -13.22 4.03
N VAL A 211 -23.36 -13.82 5.11
CA VAL A 211 -23.28 -13.16 6.43
C VAL A 211 -21.93 -12.47 6.58
N GLY A 212 -21.96 -11.18 6.91
CA GLY A 212 -20.75 -10.40 7.16
C GLY A 212 -20.03 -10.84 8.44
N LYS A 213 -18.73 -11.08 8.35
CA LYS A 213 -17.86 -11.42 9.46
C LYS A 213 -16.57 -10.62 9.41
N VAL A 214 -15.96 -10.38 10.57
CA VAL A 214 -14.59 -9.85 10.66
C VAL A 214 -13.75 -10.82 11.48
N LEU A 215 -12.61 -11.21 10.90
CA LEU A 215 -11.60 -11.98 11.60
C LEU A 215 -10.42 -11.05 11.92
N LYS A 216 -9.92 -11.16 13.13
CA LYS A 216 -8.67 -10.56 13.56
C LYS A 216 -7.59 -11.61 13.59
N PHE A 217 -6.46 -11.35 12.96
CA PHE A 217 -5.28 -12.22 12.96
C PHE A 217 -4.14 -11.59 13.72
N ASN A 218 -3.41 -12.43 14.45
CA ASN A 218 -2.13 -12.11 15.08
C ASN A 218 -1.17 -13.28 14.83
N PHE A 219 0.13 -12.99 14.76
CA PHE A 219 1.17 -14.00 14.71
C PHE A 219 1.74 -14.20 16.12
N ALA A 220 1.65 -15.41 16.66
CA ALA A 220 2.20 -15.78 17.94
C ALA A 220 2.59 -17.25 17.94
N ASP A 221 3.62 -17.60 18.70
CA ASP A 221 4.12 -18.99 18.83
C ASP A 221 4.40 -19.67 17.49
N GLY A 222 4.95 -18.91 16.53
CA GLY A 222 5.34 -19.40 15.21
C GLY A 222 4.17 -19.67 14.25
N LYS A 223 2.97 -19.18 14.54
CA LYS A 223 1.78 -19.40 13.68
C LYS A 223 0.83 -18.21 13.69
N TRP A 224 0.07 -18.12 12.62
CA TRP A 224 -1.09 -17.22 12.52
C TRP A 224 -2.29 -17.82 13.25
N ALA A 225 -2.94 -17.04 14.09
CA ALA A 225 -4.16 -17.39 14.77
C ALA A 225 -5.21 -16.32 14.53
N SER A 226 -6.47 -16.73 14.35
CA SER A 226 -7.57 -15.80 14.16
C SER A 226 -8.59 -15.89 15.30
N THR A 227 -9.22 -14.74 15.57
CA THR A 227 -10.40 -14.63 16.42
C THR A 227 -11.48 -13.87 15.68
N GLN A 228 -12.74 -14.31 15.78
CA GLN A 228 -13.84 -13.55 15.20
C GLN A 228 -14.16 -12.35 16.08
N VAL A 229 -14.29 -11.18 15.46
CA VAL A 229 -14.76 -9.96 16.14
C VAL A 229 -16.27 -10.08 16.33
N ALA A 230 -16.74 -9.84 17.55
CA ALA A 230 -18.17 -9.83 17.84
C ALA A 230 -18.83 -8.59 17.21
N LEU A 231 -19.75 -8.82 16.30
CA LEU A 231 -20.48 -7.78 15.56
C LEU A 231 -21.97 -8.14 15.55
N PRO A 232 -22.87 -7.15 15.37
CA PRO A 232 -24.28 -7.43 15.17
C PRO A 232 -24.51 -8.34 13.96
N ASP A 233 -25.46 -9.25 14.04
CA ASP A 233 -25.87 -10.11 12.95
C ASP A 233 -26.55 -9.30 11.82
N ASN A 234 -26.46 -9.81 10.60
CA ASN A 234 -27.10 -9.24 9.40
C ASN A 234 -26.69 -7.81 9.02
N ALA A 235 -25.46 -7.43 9.30
CA ALA A 235 -24.88 -6.15 8.92
C ALA A 235 -23.99 -6.27 7.66
N THR A 236 -23.99 -5.23 6.84
CA THR A 236 -22.94 -5.02 5.83
C THR A 236 -21.73 -4.45 6.56
N ILE A 237 -20.57 -5.05 6.38
CA ILE A 237 -19.35 -4.70 7.09
C ILE A 237 -18.33 -4.18 6.10
N GLY A 238 -17.86 -2.94 6.32
CA GLY A 238 -16.67 -2.39 5.70
C GLY A 238 -15.57 -2.21 6.73
N ILE A 239 -14.33 -2.39 6.35
CA ILE A 239 -13.16 -2.07 7.17
C ILE A 239 -12.30 -1.05 6.44
N ALA A 240 -11.82 -0.05 7.20
CA ALA A 240 -10.87 0.95 6.72
C ALA A 240 -9.82 1.18 7.81
N ALA A 241 -8.61 1.61 7.45
CA ALA A 241 -7.55 2.04 8.34
C ALA A 241 -7.14 3.46 8.03
#